data_309dfeb09b8c714fad7b6a31a0913761
#
_entry.id   309dfeb09b8c714fad7b6a31a0913761
#
_cell.length_a   1.000
_cell.length_b   1.000
_cell.length_c   1.000
_cell.angle_alpha   90.00
_cell.angle_beta   90.00
_cell.angle_gamma   90.00
#
_symmetry.space_group_name_H-M   'P 1'
#
loop_
_entity.id
_entity.type
_entity.pdbx_description
1 polymer ?
#
loop_
_entity_poly.entity_id
_entity_poly.type
_entity_poly.pdbx_seq_one_letter_code
_entity_poly.pdbx_strand_id
1 'polypeptide(L)'
;MLIKQIRAKRSPCVIAIVAALATASCGQTEPTPTAPTTVILPTRGVLVRPATTNPSPAQASPSPAPAPAPAPAPAPGTALGKIQITISPSPVPFSGQPITDIASCQNRPNTWFYDQVLKEVGGVAVTVTQRIDSFDGAASASTNPGLRIAASGSTTIRTRWCSVSASAHTAQSNFSGTDANGKTWSITGPVVRLLAK
;
A
#
# COMPACT_ATOMS: atom_id res chain seq x y z
N MET A 1 -12.06 -54.06 28.11
CA MET A 1 -11.60 -52.73 27.59
C MET A 1 -11.97 -52.68 26.13
N LEU A 2 -13.11 -52.05 25.79
CA LEU A 2 -13.73 -52.12 24.45
C LEU A 2 -13.48 -50.81 23.75
N ILE A 3 -12.65 -50.79 22.70
CA ILE A 3 -12.37 -49.60 21.89
C ILE A 3 -13.43 -49.51 20.80
N LYS A 4 -14.29 -48.48 20.93
CA LYS A 4 -15.37 -48.18 19.97
C LYS A 4 -14.79 -47.36 18.82
N GLN A 5 -14.63 -47.95 17.67
CA GLN A 5 -14.23 -47.30 16.40
C GLN A 5 -15.37 -46.42 15.89
N ILE A 6 -15.17 -45.10 15.85
CA ILE A 6 -16.10 -44.16 15.22
C ILE A 6 -15.68 -44.01 13.74
N ARG A 7 -16.48 -44.61 12.86
CA ARG A 7 -16.37 -44.46 11.40
C ARG A 7 -16.90 -43.08 10.99
N ALA A 8 -16.04 -42.21 10.53
CA ALA A 8 -16.42 -40.95 9.89
C ALA A 8 -16.96 -41.22 8.48
N LYS A 9 -18.24 -40.91 8.26
CA LYS A 9 -18.90 -40.91 6.95
C LYS A 9 -18.39 -39.72 6.13
N ARG A 10 -17.63 -39.98 5.09
CA ARG A 10 -17.27 -39.00 4.06
C ARG A 10 -18.43 -38.88 3.09
N SER A 11 -19.10 -37.74 3.01
CA SER A 11 -20.02 -37.39 1.92
C SER A 11 -19.20 -36.77 0.76
N PRO A 12 -19.36 -37.26 -0.47
CA PRO A 12 -18.80 -36.59 -1.64
C PRO A 12 -19.74 -35.44 -2.05
N CYS A 13 -19.32 -34.20 -1.88
CA CYS A 13 -19.96 -33.03 -2.51
C CYS A 13 -19.50 -32.97 -3.97
N VAL A 14 -20.42 -33.30 -4.88
CA VAL A 14 -20.26 -33.11 -6.33
C VAL A 14 -20.40 -31.61 -6.60
N ILE A 15 -19.29 -30.96 -7.00
CA ILE A 15 -19.31 -29.58 -7.45
C ILE A 15 -19.58 -29.58 -8.95
N ALA A 16 -20.78 -29.18 -9.35
CA ALA A 16 -21.11 -28.85 -10.73
C ALA A 16 -20.55 -27.47 -11.07
N ILE A 17 -19.56 -27.43 -11.96
CA ILE A 17 -19.02 -26.18 -12.52
C ILE A 17 -19.93 -25.81 -13.70
N VAL A 18 -20.72 -24.75 -13.55
CA VAL A 18 -21.39 -24.07 -14.69
C VAL A 18 -20.54 -22.86 -15.07
N ALA A 19 -19.86 -22.98 -16.20
CA ALA A 19 -19.16 -21.87 -16.83
C ALA A 19 -20.17 -21.02 -17.60
N ALA A 20 -20.44 -19.79 -17.14
CA ALA A 20 -21.15 -18.77 -17.92
C ALA A 20 -20.14 -17.68 -18.30
N LEU A 21 -19.72 -17.67 -19.56
CA LEU A 21 -18.99 -16.57 -20.19
C LEU A 21 -20.01 -15.45 -20.49
N ALA A 22 -19.88 -14.34 -19.79
CA ALA A 22 -20.52 -13.07 -20.18
C ALA A 22 -19.42 -12.04 -20.41
N THR A 23 -19.07 -11.82 -21.69
CA THR A 23 -18.24 -10.70 -22.15
C THR A 23 -19.10 -9.44 -22.15
N ALA A 24 -18.94 -8.57 -21.15
CA ALA A 24 -19.44 -7.21 -21.19
C ALA A 24 -18.25 -6.26 -21.39
N SER A 25 -18.06 -5.84 -22.64
CA SER A 25 -17.19 -4.73 -23.04
C SER A 25 -17.87 -3.43 -22.61
N CYS A 26 -17.44 -2.81 -21.52
CA CYS A 26 -17.75 -1.42 -21.20
C CYS A 26 -16.56 -0.56 -21.60
N GLY A 27 -16.77 0.24 -22.68
CA GLY A 27 -15.83 1.25 -23.10
C GLY A 27 -15.64 2.29 -22.00
N GLN A 28 -14.43 2.39 -21.47
CA GLN A 28 -14.01 3.51 -20.64
C GLN A 28 -13.60 4.64 -21.58
N THR A 29 -14.39 5.70 -21.59
CA THR A 29 -14.01 6.98 -22.16
C THR A 29 -13.01 7.63 -21.20
N GLU A 30 -11.75 7.61 -21.57
CA GLU A 30 -10.67 8.28 -20.86
C GLU A 30 -10.89 9.81 -20.95
N PRO A 31 -10.89 10.55 -19.82
CA PRO A 31 -10.92 12.01 -19.89
C PRO A 31 -9.59 12.53 -20.42
N THR A 32 -9.63 13.19 -21.56
CA THR A 32 -8.51 13.89 -22.19
C THR A 32 -7.94 14.93 -21.22
N PRO A 33 -6.62 14.92 -20.93
CA PRO A 33 -6.02 15.95 -20.10
C PRO A 33 -6.05 17.30 -20.79
N THR A 34 -6.76 18.26 -20.21
CA THR A 34 -6.79 19.65 -20.63
C THR A 34 -5.42 20.27 -20.42
N ALA A 35 -4.76 20.67 -21.50
CA ALA A 35 -3.49 21.37 -21.47
C ALA A 35 -3.63 22.72 -20.75
N PRO A 36 -2.65 23.14 -19.94
CA PRO A 36 -2.66 24.46 -19.30
C PRO A 36 -2.54 25.56 -20.37
N THR A 37 -3.53 26.44 -20.43
CA THR A 37 -3.53 27.64 -21.27
C THR A 37 -2.49 28.61 -20.70
N THR A 38 -1.39 28.77 -21.42
CA THR A 38 -0.39 29.80 -21.14
C THR A 38 -0.95 31.17 -21.51
N VAL A 39 -1.30 31.97 -20.52
CA VAL A 39 -1.70 33.38 -20.73
C VAL A 39 -0.42 34.20 -20.97
N ILE A 40 -0.23 34.62 -22.22
CA ILE A 40 0.82 35.56 -22.61
C ILE A 40 0.32 36.97 -22.31
N LEU A 41 0.86 37.63 -21.29
CA LEU A 41 0.66 39.07 -21.07
C LEU A 41 1.44 39.88 -22.13
N PRO A 42 0.82 40.87 -22.78
CA PRO A 42 1.55 41.75 -23.67
C PRO A 42 2.47 42.71 -22.86
N THR A 43 3.76 42.52 -23.02
CA THR A 43 4.77 43.44 -22.47
C THR A 43 4.76 44.71 -23.30
N ARG A 44 4.32 45.80 -22.65
CA ARG A 44 4.30 47.17 -23.18
C ARG A 44 5.75 47.58 -23.50
N GLY A 45 6.05 47.78 -24.79
CA GLY A 45 7.35 48.23 -25.25
C GLY A 45 7.70 49.60 -24.72
N VAL A 46 8.75 49.72 -23.94
CA VAL A 46 9.41 50.99 -23.61
C VAL A 46 10.50 51.18 -24.66
N LEU A 47 10.31 52.20 -25.49
CA LEU A 47 11.32 52.71 -26.42
C LEU A 47 12.45 53.34 -25.62
N VAL A 48 13.54 52.63 -25.42
CA VAL A 48 14.80 53.15 -24.89
C VAL A 48 15.71 53.55 -26.05
N ARG A 49 16.02 54.81 -26.14
CA ARG A 49 16.95 55.48 -27.06
C ARG A 49 18.34 54.85 -26.98
N PRO A 50 19.02 54.53 -28.10
CA PRO A 50 20.35 53.96 -28.05
C PRO A 50 21.38 54.98 -27.56
N ALA A 51 22.00 54.74 -26.43
CA ALA A 51 23.23 55.40 -26.03
C ALA A 51 24.40 54.71 -26.69
N THR A 52 25.12 55.42 -27.53
CA THR A 52 26.40 54.97 -28.12
C THR A 52 27.40 54.85 -26.98
N THR A 53 27.65 53.63 -26.53
CA THR A 53 28.79 53.34 -25.65
C THR A 53 29.87 52.67 -26.43
N ASN A 54 31.06 53.29 -26.35
CA ASN A 54 32.34 52.86 -26.85
C ASN A 54 32.64 51.40 -26.41
N PRO A 55 33.10 50.49 -27.25
CA PRO A 55 33.43 49.12 -26.84
C PRO A 55 34.66 49.13 -25.92
N SER A 56 34.44 48.84 -24.64
CA SER A 56 35.50 48.47 -23.71
C SER A 56 36.07 47.10 -24.10
N PRO A 57 37.40 46.91 -24.00
CA PRO A 57 37.99 45.61 -24.37
C PRO A 57 37.37 44.48 -23.56
N ALA A 58 36.87 43.46 -24.25
CA ALA A 58 36.29 42.27 -23.65
C ALA A 58 37.35 41.56 -22.77
N GLN A 59 37.18 41.66 -21.47
CA GLN A 59 37.95 40.89 -20.51
C GLN A 59 37.50 39.41 -20.66
N ALA A 60 38.41 38.54 -21.08
CA ALA A 60 38.14 37.14 -21.22
C ALA A 60 37.66 36.56 -19.89
N SER A 61 36.43 36.07 -19.89
CA SER A 61 35.84 35.37 -18.73
C SER A 61 36.65 34.11 -18.42
N PRO A 62 37.08 33.85 -17.19
CA PRO A 62 37.79 32.65 -16.84
C PRO A 62 36.91 31.43 -17.14
N SER A 63 37.47 30.43 -17.78
CA SER A 63 36.81 29.16 -18.07
C SER A 63 36.32 28.54 -16.77
N PRO A 64 35.02 28.08 -16.70
CA PRO A 64 34.51 27.46 -15.49
C PRO A 64 35.33 26.23 -15.13
N ALA A 65 35.68 26.11 -13.85
CA ALA A 65 36.37 24.91 -13.34
C ALA A 65 35.54 23.64 -13.61
N PRO A 66 36.17 22.51 -13.96
CA PRO A 66 35.45 21.24 -14.12
C PRO A 66 34.62 20.92 -12.87
N ALA A 67 33.34 20.54 -13.08
CA ALA A 67 32.50 20.11 -11.98
C ALA A 67 33.13 18.90 -11.24
N PRO A 68 33.09 18.86 -9.91
CA PRO A 68 33.57 17.69 -9.16
C PRO A 68 32.90 16.42 -9.65
N ALA A 69 33.68 15.35 -9.80
CA ALA A 69 33.14 14.05 -10.16
C ALA A 69 32.07 13.60 -9.14
N PRO A 70 30.95 12.99 -9.57
CA PRO A 70 29.94 12.47 -8.67
C PRO A 70 30.58 11.51 -7.65
N ALA A 71 30.21 11.65 -6.37
CA ALA A 71 30.67 10.74 -5.33
C ALA A 71 30.26 9.29 -5.70
N PRO A 72 31.12 8.28 -5.45
CA PRO A 72 30.77 6.89 -5.69
C PRO A 72 29.48 6.53 -4.94
N ALA A 73 28.58 5.80 -5.62
CA ALA A 73 27.36 5.29 -4.98
C ALA A 73 27.75 4.43 -3.77
N PRO A 74 27.06 4.55 -2.61
CA PRO A 74 27.33 3.71 -1.47
C PRO A 74 27.27 2.24 -1.87
N ALA A 75 28.22 1.44 -1.40
CA ALA A 75 28.20 -0.01 -1.61
C ALA A 75 26.89 -0.60 -1.07
N PRO A 76 26.30 -1.63 -1.73
CA PRO A 76 25.09 -2.29 -1.25
C PRO A 76 25.30 -2.75 0.21
N GLY A 77 24.54 -2.17 1.13
CA GLY A 77 24.65 -2.49 2.55
C GLY A 77 24.19 -3.92 2.82
N THR A 78 24.80 -4.57 3.81
CA THR A 78 24.33 -5.87 4.35
C THR A 78 23.05 -5.73 5.18
N ALA A 79 22.61 -4.49 5.45
CA ALA A 79 21.36 -4.21 6.17
C ALA A 79 20.16 -4.80 5.44
N LEU A 80 19.24 -5.37 6.20
CA LEU A 80 17.99 -5.96 5.71
C LEU A 80 16.82 -5.08 6.10
N GLY A 81 15.86 -4.92 5.20
CA GLY A 81 14.59 -4.31 5.52
C GLY A 81 13.86 -5.13 6.60
N LYS A 82 13.42 -4.48 7.68
CA LYS A 82 12.71 -5.10 8.79
C LYS A 82 11.47 -4.29 9.15
N ILE A 83 10.33 -4.96 9.19
CA ILE A 83 9.05 -4.33 9.54
C ILE A 83 8.65 -4.65 10.97
N GLN A 84 8.17 -3.65 11.69
CA GLN A 84 7.44 -3.76 12.95
C GLN A 84 5.99 -3.39 12.71
N ILE A 85 5.04 -4.16 13.29
CA ILE A 85 3.60 -3.93 13.14
C ILE A 85 3.01 -3.57 14.49
N THR A 86 2.25 -2.46 14.52
CA THR A 86 1.48 -2.01 15.68
C THR A 86 0.01 -1.89 15.30
N ILE A 87 -0.89 -2.30 16.20
CA ILE A 87 -2.33 -2.26 16.02
C ILE A 87 -2.93 -1.20 16.94
N SER A 88 -3.86 -0.39 16.40
CA SER A 88 -4.57 0.61 17.20
C SER A 88 -6.03 0.75 16.73
N PRO A 89 -6.99 0.67 17.65
CA PRO A 89 -6.89 0.26 19.04
C PRO A 89 -6.61 -1.25 19.21
N SER A 90 -6.14 -1.67 20.36
CA SER A 90 -5.94 -3.09 20.69
C SER A 90 -6.27 -3.33 22.18
N PRO A 91 -7.29 -4.14 22.52
CA PRO A 91 -8.22 -4.84 21.61
C PRO A 91 -9.10 -3.87 20.79
N VAL A 92 -9.68 -4.40 19.70
CA VAL A 92 -10.54 -3.60 18.81
C VAL A 92 -11.98 -3.63 19.31
N PRO A 93 -12.60 -2.48 19.65
CA PRO A 93 -13.99 -2.45 20.07
C PRO A 93 -14.94 -2.73 18.91
N PHE A 94 -16.11 -3.27 19.23
CA PHE A 94 -17.23 -3.34 18.31
C PHE A 94 -17.60 -1.92 17.83
N SER A 95 -17.81 -1.74 16.52
CA SER A 95 -18.20 -0.45 15.94
C SER A 95 -19.67 -0.38 15.57
N GLY A 96 -20.19 -1.40 14.88
CA GLY A 96 -21.54 -1.41 14.33
C GLY A 96 -21.78 -0.42 13.19
N GLN A 97 -20.77 0.34 12.77
CA GLN A 97 -20.89 1.22 11.61
C GLN A 97 -20.91 0.38 10.32
N PRO A 98 -21.89 0.57 9.41
CA PRO A 98 -21.99 -0.24 8.21
C PRO A 98 -20.79 -0.05 7.28
N ILE A 99 -20.32 -1.15 6.67
CA ILE A 99 -19.35 -1.16 5.59
C ILE A 99 -20.15 -1.36 4.29
N THR A 100 -20.34 -0.29 3.53
CA THR A 100 -21.20 -0.28 2.35
C THR A 100 -20.45 -0.45 1.02
N ASP A 101 -19.16 -0.17 1.01
CA ASP A 101 -18.27 -0.22 -0.16
C ASP A 101 -17.63 -1.60 -0.38
N ILE A 102 -17.87 -2.56 0.51
CA ILE A 102 -17.40 -3.95 0.38
C ILE A 102 -18.63 -4.86 0.23
N ALA A 103 -18.79 -5.45 -0.96
CA ALA A 103 -19.96 -6.26 -1.31
C ALA A 103 -20.19 -7.42 -0.30
N SER A 104 -19.13 -8.07 0.17
CA SER A 104 -19.23 -9.16 1.15
C SER A 104 -19.68 -8.71 2.54
N CYS A 105 -19.72 -7.41 2.83
CA CYS A 105 -20.15 -6.84 4.09
C CYS A 105 -21.59 -6.31 4.10
N GLN A 106 -22.29 -6.21 2.95
CA GLN A 106 -23.59 -5.56 2.83
C GLN A 106 -24.68 -6.12 3.77
N ASN A 107 -24.63 -7.42 4.11
CA ASN A 107 -25.57 -8.07 5.01
C ASN A 107 -24.91 -8.55 6.31
N ARG A 108 -23.82 -7.89 6.73
CA ARG A 108 -23.07 -8.21 7.93
C ARG A 108 -23.01 -7.00 8.86
N PRO A 109 -23.95 -6.87 9.81
CA PRO A 109 -24.10 -5.65 10.61
C PRO A 109 -23.03 -5.49 11.69
N ASN A 110 -22.32 -6.56 12.03
CA ASN A 110 -21.29 -6.50 13.07
C ASN A 110 -19.96 -6.17 12.44
N THR A 111 -19.37 -5.03 12.80
CA THR A 111 -18.21 -4.46 12.14
C THR A 111 -17.15 -3.99 13.14
N TRP A 112 -15.90 -4.05 12.70
CA TRP A 112 -14.72 -3.61 13.45
C TRP A 112 -13.80 -2.82 12.55
N PHE A 113 -13.15 -1.81 13.12
CA PHE A 113 -12.22 -0.92 12.41
C PHE A 113 -10.96 -0.72 13.25
N TYR A 114 -9.80 -0.87 12.66
CA TYR A 114 -8.54 -0.59 13.32
C TYR A 114 -7.46 -0.22 12.30
N ASP A 115 -6.40 0.38 12.80
CA ASP A 115 -5.25 0.76 12.02
C ASP A 115 -4.09 -0.20 12.29
N GLN A 116 -3.42 -0.63 11.23
CA GLN A 116 -2.15 -1.35 11.27
C GLN A 116 -1.06 -0.39 10.84
N VAL A 117 -0.19 -0.01 11.78
CA VAL A 117 0.98 0.82 11.50
C VAL A 117 2.16 -0.10 11.20
N LEU A 118 2.64 -0.07 9.97
CA LEU A 118 3.84 -0.77 9.53
C LEU A 118 5.00 0.22 9.58
N LYS A 119 6.00 -0.03 10.41
CA LYS A 119 7.21 0.79 10.56
C LYS A 119 8.42 0.00 10.10
N GLU A 120 9.21 0.58 9.21
CA GLU A 120 10.50 0.04 8.82
C GLU A 120 11.53 0.39 9.91
N VAL A 121 12.24 -0.63 10.44
CA VAL A 121 13.19 -0.50 11.58
C VAL A 121 14.59 -1.05 11.26
N GLY A 122 14.83 -1.57 10.06
CA GLY A 122 16.13 -2.09 9.60
C GLY A 122 16.99 -1.06 8.88
N GLY A 123 16.47 0.15 8.63
CA GLY A 123 17.17 1.21 7.93
C GLY A 123 17.20 1.04 6.40
N VAL A 124 16.43 0.12 5.83
CA VAL A 124 16.36 -0.15 4.39
C VAL A 124 14.91 -0.04 3.92
N ALA A 125 14.65 0.77 2.89
CA ALA A 125 13.31 0.89 2.33
C ALA A 125 12.77 -0.47 1.88
N VAL A 126 11.46 -0.69 2.07
CA VAL A 126 10.79 -1.94 1.71
C VAL A 126 9.58 -1.68 0.82
N THR A 127 9.22 -2.68 0.01
CA THR A 127 7.97 -2.70 -0.74
C THR A 127 7.17 -3.91 -0.29
N VAL A 128 5.93 -3.67 0.17
CA VAL A 128 4.96 -4.71 0.51
C VAL A 128 4.28 -5.15 -0.77
N THR A 129 4.52 -6.38 -1.21
CA THR A 129 3.94 -6.92 -2.45
C THR A 129 2.77 -7.86 -2.20
N GLN A 130 2.64 -8.39 -0.98
CA GLN A 130 1.54 -9.26 -0.62
C GLN A 130 1.08 -9.00 0.82
N ARG A 131 -0.23 -9.06 1.00
CA ARG A 131 -0.91 -9.10 2.29
C ARG A 131 -1.92 -10.24 2.25
N ILE A 132 -1.87 -11.13 3.25
CA ILE A 132 -2.83 -12.20 3.46
C ILE A 132 -3.50 -11.97 4.80
N ASP A 133 -4.82 -11.79 4.77
CA ASP A 133 -5.62 -11.59 5.96
C ASP A 133 -6.33 -12.89 6.35
N SER A 134 -6.39 -13.18 7.65
CA SER A 134 -7.16 -14.28 8.22
C SER A 134 -8.17 -13.75 9.24
N PHE A 135 -9.32 -14.45 9.31
CA PHE A 135 -10.40 -14.18 10.25
C PHE A 135 -10.76 -15.51 10.94
N ASP A 136 -10.72 -15.52 12.27
CA ASP A 136 -10.86 -16.73 13.09
C ASP A 136 -9.97 -17.90 12.63
N GLY A 137 -8.72 -17.56 12.25
CA GLY A 137 -7.73 -18.52 11.79
C GLY A 137 -7.88 -18.99 10.34
N ALA A 138 -8.99 -18.67 9.66
CA ALA A 138 -9.19 -18.99 8.26
C ALA A 138 -8.69 -17.87 7.34
N ALA A 139 -7.97 -18.19 6.27
CA ALA A 139 -7.58 -17.22 5.25
C ALA A 139 -8.83 -16.62 4.60
N SER A 140 -8.92 -15.30 4.58
CA SER A 140 -10.10 -14.55 4.13
C SER A 140 -9.83 -13.75 2.85
N ALA A 141 -8.67 -13.11 2.76
CA ALA A 141 -8.31 -12.27 1.62
C ALA A 141 -6.81 -12.33 1.35
N SER A 142 -6.45 -12.19 0.07
CA SER A 142 -5.06 -11.96 -0.38
C SER A 142 -5.06 -10.76 -1.32
N THR A 143 -4.21 -9.79 -1.05
CA THR A 143 -4.11 -8.55 -1.82
C THR A 143 -2.65 -8.24 -2.14
N ASN A 144 -2.44 -7.48 -3.22
CA ASN A 144 -1.15 -6.87 -3.54
C ASN A 144 -1.25 -5.36 -3.33
N PRO A 145 -0.81 -4.84 -2.17
CA PRO A 145 -0.94 -3.41 -1.89
C PRO A 145 0.06 -2.54 -2.67
N GLY A 146 1.16 -3.08 -3.18
CA GLY A 146 2.19 -2.32 -3.89
C GLY A 146 2.78 -1.16 -3.05
N LEU A 147 2.78 -1.28 -1.74
CA LEU A 147 3.04 -0.19 -0.80
C LEU A 147 4.52 -0.07 -0.49
N ARG A 148 5.11 1.10 -0.77
CA ARG A 148 6.50 1.38 -0.42
C ARG A 148 6.59 2.11 0.92
N ILE A 149 7.51 1.64 1.78
CA ILE A 149 7.86 2.25 3.07
C ILE A 149 9.34 2.67 2.99
N ALA A 150 9.60 3.95 3.21
CA ALA A 150 10.98 4.47 3.21
C ALA A 150 11.79 3.87 4.37
N ALA A 151 13.12 3.91 4.27
CA ALA A 151 14.01 3.55 5.38
C ALA A 151 13.63 4.35 6.64
N SER A 152 13.48 3.66 7.77
CA SER A 152 13.00 4.21 9.06
C SER A 152 11.63 4.89 9.01
N GLY A 153 10.92 4.79 7.89
CA GLY A 153 9.58 5.34 7.67
C GLY A 153 8.47 4.45 8.23
N SER A 154 7.24 4.96 8.14
CA SER A 154 6.04 4.20 8.52
C SER A 154 4.88 4.51 7.59
N THR A 155 3.92 3.60 7.56
CA THR A 155 2.66 3.76 6.87
C THR A 155 1.54 3.13 7.68
N THR A 156 0.31 3.59 7.47
CA THR A 156 -0.87 3.09 8.16
C THR A 156 -1.82 2.45 7.16
N ILE A 157 -2.28 1.25 7.48
CA ILE A 157 -3.29 0.53 6.71
C ILE A 157 -4.56 0.45 7.55
N ARG A 158 -5.64 1.12 7.11
CA ARG A 158 -6.97 0.97 7.70
C ARG A 158 -7.52 -0.41 7.38
N THR A 159 -7.85 -1.18 8.40
CA THR A 159 -8.40 -2.54 8.27
C THR A 159 -9.83 -2.57 8.79
N ARG A 160 -10.69 -3.27 8.06
CA ARG A 160 -12.12 -3.35 8.34
C ARG A 160 -12.57 -4.80 8.25
N TRP A 161 -13.38 -5.22 9.21
CA TRP A 161 -13.98 -6.54 9.26
C TRP A 161 -15.49 -6.47 9.46
N CYS A 162 -16.18 -7.47 8.93
CA CYS A 162 -17.63 -7.60 9.10
C CYS A 162 -18.01 -9.05 9.33
N SER A 163 -19.03 -9.29 10.19
CA SER A 163 -19.56 -10.61 10.50
C SER A 163 -21.08 -10.58 10.67
N VAL A 164 -21.73 -11.70 10.43
CA VAL A 164 -23.12 -11.92 10.84
C VAL A 164 -23.23 -12.19 12.34
N SER A 165 -22.17 -12.70 12.96
CA SER A 165 -22.11 -12.96 14.40
C SER A 165 -21.63 -11.71 15.15
N ALA A 166 -22.26 -11.44 16.30
CA ALA A 166 -21.87 -10.39 17.24
C ALA A 166 -20.87 -10.87 18.31
N SER A 167 -20.43 -12.13 18.24
CA SER A 167 -19.44 -12.69 19.16
C SER A 167 -18.05 -12.05 18.97
N ALA A 168 -17.16 -12.30 19.91
CA ALA A 168 -15.77 -11.95 19.75
C ALA A 168 -15.13 -12.78 18.63
N HIS A 169 -14.24 -12.12 17.88
CA HIS A 169 -13.50 -12.73 16.76
C HIS A 169 -11.99 -12.46 16.90
N THR A 170 -11.22 -13.09 16.05
CA THR A 170 -9.79 -12.82 15.89
C THR A 170 -9.48 -12.48 14.43
N ALA A 171 -8.52 -11.58 14.21
CA ALA A 171 -8.00 -11.27 12.90
C ALA A 171 -6.47 -11.25 12.94
N GLN A 172 -5.83 -11.58 11.82
CA GLN A 172 -4.39 -11.52 11.69
C GLN A 172 -4.02 -11.22 10.24
N SER A 173 -2.95 -10.46 10.03
CA SER A 173 -2.42 -10.17 8.70
C SER A 173 -0.98 -10.64 8.59
N ASN A 174 -0.65 -11.31 7.48
CA ASN A 174 0.70 -11.64 7.08
C ASN A 174 1.11 -10.73 5.94
N PHE A 175 2.31 -10.17 6.01
CA PHE A 175 2.85 -9.29 4.99
C PHE A 175 4.14 -9.87 4.44
N SER A 176 4.36 -9.73 3.14
CA SER A 176 5.63 -10.07 2.48
C SER A 176 5.95 -9.09 1.36
N GLY A 177 7.23 -9.09 0.96
CA GLY A 177 7.69 -8.19 -0.06
C GLY A 177 9.19 -8.26 -0.30
N THR A 178 9.74 -7.18 -0.85
CA THR A 178 11.17 -7.03 -1.11
C THR A 178 11.70 -5.74 -0.48
N ASP A 179 12.96 -5.75 -0.08
CA ASP A 179 13.65 -4.54 0.32
C ASP A 179 14.37 -3.87 -0.87
N ALA A 180 14.94 -2.69 -0.65
CA ALA A 180 15.66 -1.93 -1.68
C ALA A 180 16.94 -2.63 -2.18
N ASN A 181 17.43 -3.65 -1.46
CA ASN A 181 18.57 -4.49 -1.86
C ASN A 181 18.11 -5.73 -2.64
N GLY A 182 16.80 -5.84 -2.99
CA GLY A 182 16.21 -6.98 -3.71
C GLY A 182 16.01 -8.23 -2.86
N LYS A 183 16.18 -8.15 -1.53
CA LYS A 183 15.96 -9.28 -0.62
C LYS A 183 14.50 -9.40 -0.24
N THR A 184 14.00 -10.62 -0.21
CA THR A 184 12.63 -10.90 0.24
C THR A 184 12.54 -10.87 1.77
N TRP A 185 11.39 -10.44 2.27
CA TRP A 185 11.06 -10.44 3.68
C TRP A 185 9.61 -10.89 3.87
N SER A 186 9.29 -11.42 5.04
CA SER A 186 7.93 -11.72 5.46
C SER A 186 7.78 -11.50 6.96
N ILE A 187 6.58 -11.12 7.39
CA ILE A 187 6.25 -10.96 8.80
C ILE A 187 4.79 -11.32 9.05
N THR A 188 4.55 -12.03 10.13
CA THR A 188 3.23 -12.26 10.67
C THR A 188 2.93 -11.17 11.70
N GLY A 189 1.85 -10.43 11.49
CA GLY A 189 1.35 -9.44 12.44
C GLY A 189 0.81 -10.07 13.72
N PRO A 190 0.60 -9.27 14.77
CA PRO A 190 -0.01 -9.76 16.00
C PRO A 190 -1.45 -10.23 15.75
N VAL A 191 -1.92 -11.18 16.55
CA VAL A 191 -3.34 -11.56 16.57
C VAL A 191 -4.14 -10.41 17.19
N VAL A 192 -5.11 -9.92 16.45
CA VAL A 192 -6.01 -8.83 16.82
C VAL A 192 -7.29 -9.42 17.41
N ARG A 193 -7.64 -9.03 18.65
CA ARG A 193 -8.91 -9.40 19.26
C ARG A 193 -9.97 -8.37 18.91
N LEU A 194 -11.04 -8.84 18.26
CA LEU A 194 -12.23 -8.07 17.93
C LEU A 194 -13.27 -8.38 19.02
N LEU A 195 -13.64 -7.37 19.80
CA LEU A 195 -14.53 -7.56 20.95
C LEU A 195 -15.97 -7.84 20.49
N ALA A 196 -16.70 -8.64 21.27
CA ALA A 196 -18.13 -8.83 21.09
C ALA A 196 -18.88 -7.49 21.25
N LYS A 197 -20.12 -7.46 20.70
CA LYS A 197 -21.04 -6.35 20.90
C LYS A 197 -21.50 -6.29 22.34
#